data_3fe8dc8c83fcdc41c097b1a047a7fcd1
#
_entry.id   3fe8dc8c83fcdc41c097b1a047a7fcd1
#
_cell.length_a   1.000
_cell.length_b   1.000
_cell.length_c   1.000
_cell.angle_alpha   90.00
_cell.angle_beta   90.00
_cell.angle_gamma   90.00
#
_symmetry.space_group_name_H-M   'P 1'
#
loop_
_entity.id
_entity.type
_entity.pdbx_description
1 polymer ?
#
loop_
_entity_poly.entity_id
_entity_poly.type
_entity_poly.pdbx_seq_one_letter_code
_entity_poly.pdbx_strand_id
1 'polypeptide(L)'
;MEYLCDYTADDHPFRFNTPKNNLISVPYTVELNEIPAFMNVGVSSEAFGDMIIDQFDVLYEEGATNARCMPICLHTFFVGQPNKFKHLKRAFEYIAKHDHVWLTTGDEVNDWYRKEYT
;
A
#
# COMPACT_ATOMS: atom_id res chain seq x y z
N MET A 1 0.13 -11.67 -18.02
CA MET A 1 0.04 -10.54 -17.08
C MET A 1 -1.43 -10.44 -16.64
N GLU A 2 -1.66 -10.48 -15.36
CA GLU A 2 -3.00 -10.50 -14.78
C GLU A 2 -3.37 -9.19 -14.10
N TYR A 3 -2.39 -8.50 -13.52
CA TYR A 3 -2.56 -7.20 -12.90
C TYR A 3 -1.32 -6.31 -13.06
N LEU A 4 -1.50 -5.03 -12.78
CA LEU A 4 -0.46 -4.00 -12.71
C LEU A 4 -0.55 -3.25 -11.38
N CYS A 5 0.60 -2.82 -10.84
CA CYS A 5 0.72 -1.94 -9.67
C CYS A 5 1.42 -0.64 -10.06
N ASP A 6 0.90 0.07 -11.07
CA ASP A 6 1.55 1.25 -11.65
C ASP A 6 0.70 2.53 -11.55
N TYR A 7 -0.58 2.38 -11.22
CA TYR A 7 -1.53 3.49 -11.19
C TYR A 7 -1.91 3.88 -9.77
N THR A 8 -1.83 5.16 -9.48
CA THR A 8 -2.17 5.77 -8.19
C THR A 8 -3.56 6.39 -8.20
N ALA A 9 -4.52 5.70 -8.83
CA ALA A 9 -5.82 6.27 -9.12
C ALA A 9 -6.88 6.01 -8.03
N ASP A 10 -6.72 4.95 -7.23
CA ASP A 10 -7.71 4.56 -6.23
C ASP A 10 -7.06 3.70 -5.13
N ASP A 11 -7.68 3.68 -3.95
CA ASP A 11 -7.35 2.78 -2.84
C ASP A 11 -8.16 1.47 -2.89
N HIS A 12 -8.75 1.16 -4.04
CA HIS A 12 -9.46 -0.06 -4.33
C HIS A 12 -9.02 -0.60 -5.70
N PRO A 13 -8.87 -1.92 -5.87
CA PRO A 13 -8.57 -2.48 -7.18
C PRO A 13 -9.68 -2.15 -8.18
N PHE A 14 -9.32 -2.00 -9.44
CA PHE A 14 -10.29 -1.78 -10.51
C PHE A 14 -9.87 -2.47 -11.81
N ARG A 15 -10.84 -2.67 -12.68
CA ARG A 15 -10.61 -3.29 -13.98
C ARG A 15 -10.22 -2.24 -15.03
N PHE A 16 -9.15 -2.51 -15.76
CA PHE A 16 -8.83 -1.73 -16.96
C PHE A 16 -9.77 -2.06 -18.11
N ASN A 17 -10.16 -1.03 -18.83
CA ASN A 17 -10.87 -1.19 -20.08
C ASN A 17 -9.89 -1.55 -21.21
N THR A 18 -9.57 -2.81 -21.32
CA THR A 18 -8.68 -3.37 -22.35
C THR A 18 -9.45 -4.26 -23.32
N PRO A 19 -8.94 -4.52 -24.55
CA PRO A 19 -9.64 -5.38 -25.52
C PRO A 19 -9.98 -6.77 -25.00
N LYS A 20 -9.19 -7.31 -24.09
CA LYS A 20 -9.45 -8.61 -23.44
C LYS A 20 -10.18 -8.51 -22.10
N ASN A 21 -10.31 -7.31 -21.57
CA ASN A 21 -11.01 -6.99 -20.34
C ASN A 21 -10.59 -7.84 -19.12
N ASN A 22 -9.34 -8.25 -19.07
CA ASN A 22 -8.81 -9.18 -18.06
C ASN A 22 -7.69 -8.60 -17.19
N LEU A 23 -7.34 -7.33 -17.35
CA LEU A 23 -6.27 -6.67 -16.61
C LEU A 23 -6.85 -5.89 -15.41
N ILE A 24 -6.28 -6.12 -14.23
CA ILE A 24 -6.67 -5.44 -12.99
C ILE A 24 -5.58 -4.42 -12.62
N SER A 25 -5.98 -3.24 -12.15
CA SER A 25 -5.12 -2.33 -11.41
C SER A 25 -5.21 -2.69 -9.93
N VAL A 26 -4.11 -3.10 -9.34
CA VAL A 26 -3.96 -3.20 -7.89
C VAL A 26 -3.39 -1.86 -7.41
N PRO A 27 -3.89 -1.28 -6.31
CA PRO A 27 -3.44 0.02 -5.84
C PRO A 27 -1.93 0.15 -5.71
N TYR A 28 -1.43 1.33 -6.06
CA TYR A 28 -0.04 1.73 -5.95
C TYR A 28 0.05 3.16 -5.39
N THR A 29 1.17 3.54 -4.80
CA THR A 29 1.33 4.88 -4.20
C THR A 29 2.66 5.52 -4.56
N VAL A 30 2.66 6.84 -4.68
CA VAL A 30 3.86 7.68 -4.70
C VAL A 30 4.11 8.36 -3.37
N GLU A 31 3.12 8.40 -2.48
CA GLU A 31 3.22 9.01 -1.15
C GLU A 31 3.98 8.11 -0.18
N LEU A 32 3.48 6.90 0.05
CA LEU A 32 4.16 5.89 0.88
C LEU A 32 5.16 5.08 0.06
N ASN A 33 6.05 5.80 -0.62
CA ASN A 33 7.08 5.26 -1.49
C ASN A 33 8.43 5.88 -1.11
N GLU A 34 9.38 5.04 -0.75
CA GLU A 34 10.66 5.48 -0.21
C GLU A 34 11.44 6.41 -1.13
N ILE A 35 11.50 6.11 -2.42
CA ILE A 35 12.32 6.89 -3.35
C ILE A 35 11.78 8.31 -3.49
N PRO A 36 10.51 8.55 -3.81
CA PRO A 36 9.97 9.91 -3.79
C PRO A 36 10.09 10.58 -2.41
N ALA A 37 9.75 9.89 -1.34
CA ALA A 37 9.73 10.46 0.00
C ALA A 37 11.13 10.90 0.47
N PHE A 38 12.11 10.02 0.40
CA PHE A 38 13.46 10.31 0.90
C PHE A 38 14.29 11.14 -0.06
N MET A 39 14.27 10.86 -1.36
CA MET A 39 15.19 11.48 -2.32
C MET A 39 14.62 12.76 -2.93
N ASN A 40 13.33 12.83 -3.21
CA ASN A 40 12.74 14.00 -3.86
C ASN A 40 12.22 15.03 -2.87
N VAL A 41 11.59 14.58 -1.77
CA VAL A 41 11.01 15.45 -0.74
C VAL A 41 11.92 15.64 0.45
N GLY A 42 12.81 14.69 0.74
CA GLY A 42 13.72 14.74 1.88
C GLY A 42 13.06 14.40 3.23
N VAL A 43 12.06 13.53 3.20
CA VAL A 43 11.37 13.05 4.40
C VAL A 43 12.33 12.24 5.26
N SER A 44 12.33 12.47 6.58
CA SER A 44 13.11 11.64 7.52
C SER A 44 12.47 10.24 7.65
N SER A 45 13.28 9.25 8.09
CA SER A 45 12.75 7.90 8.31
C SER A 45 11.71 7.84 9.43
N GLU A 46 11.82 8.72 10.44
CA GLU A 46 10.79 8.87 11.48
C GLU A 46 9.49 9.41 10.89
N ALA A 47 9.57 10.50 10.13
CA ALA A 47 8.41 11.08 9.46
C ALA A 47 7.76 10.12 8.46
N PHE A 48 8.55 9.30 7.76
CA PHE A 48 8.00 8.26 6.88
C PHE A 48 7.20 7.22 7.66
N GLY A 49 7.67 6.81 8.84
CA GLY A 49 6.92 5.95 9.75
C GLY A 49 5.60 6.60 10.21
N ASP A 50 5.62 7.89 10.51
CA ASP A 50 4.41 8.65 10.88
C ASP A 50 3.43 8.76 9.71
N MET A 51 3.91 9.02 8.50
CA MET A 51 3.08 9.03 7.28
C MET A 51 2.34 7.70 7.06
N ILE A 52 3.02 6.57 7.31
CA ILE A 52 2.38 5.24 7.22
C ILE A 52 1.24 5.11 8.23
N ILE A 53 1.46 5.53 9.47
CA ILE A 53 0.44 5.47 10.52
C ILE A 53 -0.73 6.40 10.21
N ASP A 54 -0.47 7.63 9.82
CA ASP A 54 -1.52 8.62 9.51
C ASP A 54 -2.40 8.16 8.34
N GLN A 55 -1.81 7.64 7.28
CA GLN A 55 -2.57 7.10 6.17
C GLN A 55 -3.37 5.84 6.56
N PHE A 56 -2.76 4.98 7.35
CA PHE A 56 -3.45 3.80 7.87
C PHE A 56 -4.69 4.19 8.68
N ASP A 57 -4.60 5.17 9.57
CA ASP A 57 -5.71 5.59 10.42
C ASP A 57 -6.91 6.06 9.60
N VAL A 58 -6.67 6.85 8.56
CA VAL A 58 -7.74 7.33 7.65
C VAL A 58 -8.35 6.17 6.87
N LEU A 59 -7.53 5.34 6.24
CA LEU A 59 -8.03 4.21 5.44
C LEU A 59 -8.69 3.13 6.30
N TYR A 60 -8.25 2.96 7.54
CA TYR A 60 -8.88 2.04 8.48
C TYR A 60 -10.28 2.49 8.87
N GLU A 61 -10.47 3.78 9.15
CA GLU A 61 -11.78 4.36 9.42
C GLU A 61 -12.71 4.22 8.21
N GLU A 62 -12.26 4.59 7.03
CA GLU A 62 -13.01 4.45 5.78
C GLU A 62 -13.31 2.97 5.44
N GLY A 63 -12.39 2.09 5.77
CA GLY A 63 -12.49 0.65 5.55
C GLY A 63 -13.63 -0.03 6.29
N ALA A 64 -14.22 0.61 7.31
CA ALA A 64 -15.40 0.10 8.02
C ALA A 64 -16.64 -0.03 7.12
N THR A 65 -16.73 0.75 6.07
CA THR A 65 -17.88 0.77 5.15
C THR A 65 -17.55 0.33 3.74
N ASN A 66 -16.29 0.42 3.34
CA ASN A 66 -15.83 0.06 2.00
C ASN A 66 -14.35 -0.34 2.07
N ALA A 67 -14.02 -1.51 1.55
CA ALA A 67 -12.66 -2.03 1.61
C ALA A 67 -11.65 -1.01 1.05
N ARG A 68 -10.51 -0.88 1.73
CA ARG A 68 -9.39 -0.05 1.33
C ARG A 68 -8.12 -0.88 1.22
N CYS A 69 -7.28 -0.53 0.28
CA CYS A 69 -5.99 -1.17 0.04
C CYS A 69 -4.89 -0.13 0.19
N MET A 70 -3.95 -0.37 1.09
CA MET A 70 -2.84 0.54 1.40
C MET A 70 -1.51 -0.08 0.96
N PRO A 71 -0.99 0.29 -0.20
CA PRO A 71 0.35 -0.12 -0.61
C PRO A 71 1.43 0.69 0.12
N ILE A 72 2.55 0.05 0.42
CA ILE A 72 3.76 0.68 0.93
C ILE A 72 4.92 0.18 0.07
N CYS A 73 5.58 1.10 -0.63
CA CYS A 73 6.65 0.77 -1.58
C CYS A 73 8.01 0.87 -0.90
N LEU A 74 8.68 -0.25 -0.72
CA LEU A 74 9.90 -0.38 0.05
C LEU A 74 11.08 -0.89 -0.79
N HIS A 75 12.28 -0.42 -0.42
CA HIS A 75 13.54 -0.87 -0.99
C HIS A 75 14.48 -1.30 0.14
N THR A 76 14.99 -2.52 0.08
CA THR A 76 15.84 -3.08 1.13
C THR A 76 17.10 -2.28 1.41
N PHE A 77 17.68 -1.67 0.38
CA PHE A 77 18.86 -0.83 0.51
C PHE A 77 18.60 0.55 1.16
N PHE A 78 17.32 0.94 1.25
CA PHE A 78 16.89 2.15 1.94
C PHE A 78 16.42 1.85 3.36
N VAL A 79 15.19 1.43 3.50
CA VAL A 79 14.53 1.24 4.81
C VAL A 79 15.07 0.03 5.56
N GLY A 80 15.72 -0.91 4.88
CA GLY A 80 16.41 -2.05 5.50
C GLY A 80 17.63 -1.69 6.34
N GLN A 81 18.10 -0.43 6.27
CA GLN A 81 19.21 0.03 7.11
C GLN A 81 18.76 0.18 8.58
N PRO A 82 19.59 -0.24 9.57
CA PRO A 82 19.19 -0.28 10.98
C PRO A 82 18.63 1.03 11.52
N ASN A 83 19.20 2.16 11.13
CA ASN A 83 18.77 3.49 11.58
C ASN A 83 17.41 3.93 11.03
N LYS A 84 16.94 3.30 9.96
CA LYS A 84 15.66 3.58 9.33
C LYS A 84 14.61 2.51 9.69
N PHE A 85 15.02 1.27 9.71
CA PHE A 85 14.16 0.12 9.92
C PHE A 85 13.34 0.19 11.22
N LYS A 86 13.88 0.75 12.28
CA LYS A 86 13.16 0.91 13.56
C LYS A 86 11.84 1.69 13.42
N HIS A 87 11.79 2.68 12.54
CA HIS A 87 10.61 3.49 12.31
C HIS A 87 9.57 2.76 11.45
N LEU A 88 10.02 2.01 10.45
CA LEU A 88 9.18 1.11 9.69
C LEU A 88 8.57 0.03 10.59
N LYS A 89 9.40 -0.61 11.42
CA LYS A 89 8.96 -1.61 12.38
C LYS A 89 7.87 -1.07 13.30
N ARG A 90 8.06 0.13 13.85
CA ARG A 90 7.06 0.81 14.69
C ARG A 90 5.72 0.97 13.98
N ALA A 91 5.74 1.40 12.72
CA ALA A 91 4.52 1.57 11.92
C ALA A 91 3.81 0.23 11.68
N PHE A 92 4.54 -0.81 11.30
CA PHE A 92 3.94 -2.14 11.10
C PHE A 92 3.44 -2.77 12.41
N GLU A 93 4.13 -2.58 13.53
CA GLU A 93 3.64 -3.01 14.86
C GLU A 93 2.38 -2.28 15.28
N TYR A 94 2.23 -1.01 14.89
CA TYR A 94 0.99 -0.26 15.09
C TYR A 94 -0.16 -0.85 14.27
N ILE A 95 0.04 -1.06 12.99
CA ILE A 95 -0.96 -1.65 12.08
C ILE A 95 -1.39 -3.04 12.56
N ALA A 96 -0.43 -3.87 12.95
CA ALA A 96 -0.68 -5.25 13.37
C ALA A 96 -1.50 -5.41 14.66
N LYS A 97 -1.70 -4.33 15.43
CA LYS A 97 -2.55 -4.33 16.62
C LYS A 97 -4.03 -4.13 16.32
N HIS A 98 -4.38 -3.79 15.10
CA HIS A 98 -5.76 -3.53 14.69
C HIS A 98 -6.42 -4.79 14.14
N ASP A 99 -7.67 -5.00 14.51
CA ASP A 99 -8.49 -6.08 13.96
C ASP A 99 -8.92 -5.74 12.51
N HIS A 100 -9.33 -6.74 11.76
CA HIS A 100 -9.84 -6.58 10.39
C HIS A 100 -8.81 -5.99 9.40
N VAL A 101 -7.54 -6.17 9.66
CA VAL A 101 -6.44 -5.84 8.76
C VAL A 101 -5.93 -7.12 8.10
N TRP A 102 -5.92 -7.12 6.78
CA TRP A 102 -5.37 -8.21 5.99
C TRP A 102 -3.98 -7.81 5.46
N LEU A 103 -2.94 -8.35 6.07
CA LEU A 103 -1.58 -8.22 5.55
C LEU A 103 -1.41 -9.23 4.41
N THR A 104 -1.26 -8.72 3.20
CA THR A 104 -1.43 -9.50 1.98
C THR A 104 -0.41 -9.11 0.90
N THR A 105 -0.48 -9.78 -0.23
CA THR A 105 0.33 -9.51 -1.42
C THR A 105 -0.54 -9.00 -2.57
N GLY A 106 0.09 -8.44 -3.61
CA GLY A 106 -0.63 -8.03 -4.82
C GLY A 106 -1.35 -9.20 -5.52
N ASP A 107 -0.75 -10.38 -5.51
CA ASP A 107 -1.37 -11.59 -6.07
C ASP A 107 -2.68 -11.93 -5.36
N GLU A 108 -2.66 -11.96 -4.02
CA GLU A 108 -3.84 -12.26 -3.22
C GLU A 108 -4.94 -11.21 -3.37
N VAL A 109 -4.57 -9.91 -3.47
CA VAL A 109 -5.53 -8.83 -3.75
C VAL A 109 -6.16 -9.01 -5.14
N ASN A 110 -5.38 -9.34 -6.16
CA ASN A 110 -5.88 -9.62 -7.50
C ASN A 110 -6.85 -10.81 -7.50
N ASP A 111 -6.50 -11.89 -6.82
CA ASP A 111 -7.33 -13.10 -6.76
C ASP A 111 -8.64 -12.84 -6.02
N TRP A 112 -8.57 -12.12 -4.89
CA TRP A 112 -9.75 -11.69 -4.15
C TRP A 112 -10.68 -10.82 -5.03
N TYR A 113 -10.13 -9.79 -5.70
CA TYR A 113 -10.92 -8.91 -6.54
C TYR A 113 -11.61 -9.64 -7.68
N ARG A 114 -10.90 -10.57 -8.33
CA ARG A 114 -11.49 -11.40 -9.39
C ARG A 114 -12.62 -12.27 -8.90
N LYS A 115 -12.49 -12.84 -7.71
CA LYS A 115 -13.52 -13.69 -7.12
C LYS A 115 -14.78 -12.90 -6.77
N GLU A 116 -14.63 -11.70 -6.23
CA GLU A 116 -15.75 -10.90 -5.73
C GLU A 116 -16.46 -10.07 -6.83
N TYR A 117 -15.70 -9.64 -7.86
CA TYR A 117 -16.18 -8.66 -8.84
C TYR A 117 -16.13 -9.14 -10.30
N THR A 118 -15.76 -10.36 -10.54
CA THR A 118 -15.74 -10.94 -11.88
C THR A 118 -16.37 -12.32 -11.92
#